data_e0ff01f672a8404e775dc4d7e5d01d42
#
_entry.id   e0ff01f672a8404e775dc4d7e5d01d42
#
_cell.length_a   1.000
_cell.length_b   1.000
_cell.length_c   1.000
_cell.angle_alpha   90.00
_cell.angle_beta   90.00
_cell.angle_gamma   90.00
#
_symmetry.space_group_name_H-M   'P 1'
#
loop_
_entity.id
_entity.type
_entity.pdbx_description
1 polymer ?
#
loop_
_entity_poly.entity_id
_entity_poly.type
_entity_poly.pdbx_seq_one_letter_code
_entity_poly.pdbx_strand_id
1 'polypeptide(L)'
;MYRNNNGNYNELINIFCKVNCESEMKKLFDELFTDAEIKDIILRWALFKDLKSGKTQREIAKLHKISLCKITRGSKLLKDKNSIINHLFENGAHDERCIKS
;
A
#
# COMPACT_ATOMS: atom_id res chain seq x y z
N MET A 1 14.03 -15.11 -2.20
CA MET A 1 12.95 -14.52 -3.01
C MET A 1 13.47 -14.02 -4.34
N TYR A 2 12.77 -14.35 -5.39
CA TYR A 2 13.19 -13.92 -6.71
C TYR A 2 13.29 -12.39 -6.84
N ARG A 3 12.49 -11.65 -6.07
CA ARG A 3 12.48 -10.19 -6.13
C ARG A 3 13.83 -9.57 -5.81
N ASN A 4 14.57 -10.19 -4.90
CA ASN A 4 15.83 -9.62 -4.46
C ASN A 4 16.93 -9.68 -5.50
N ASN A 5 16.80 -10.60 -6.45
CA ASN A 5 17.83 -10.81 -7.45
C ASN A 5 17.40 -10.41 -8.85
N ASN A 6 16.25 -9.74 -8.96
CA ASN A 6 15.70 -9.41 -10.25
C ASN A 6 16.03 -7.97 -10.60
N GLY A 7 16.85 -7.79 -11.66
CA GLY A 7 17.21 -6.47 -12.14
C GLY A 7 16.02 -5.64 -12.56
N ASN A 8 15.01 -6.28 -13.14
CA ASN A 8 13.80 -5.58 -13.55
C ASN A 8 13.07 -5.00 -12.36
N TYR A 9 13.05 -5.73 -11.25
CA TYR A 9 12.42 -5.26 -10.04
C TYR A 9 13.12 -3.99 -9.53
N ASN A 10 14.44 -4.01 -9.51
CA ASN A 10 15.21 -2.86 -9.05
C ASN A 10 15.02 -1.66 -9.96
N GLU A 11 14.98 -1.87 -11.25
CA GLU A 11 14.70 -0.80 -12.20
C GLU A 11 13.34 -0.18 -11.95
N LEU A 12 12.36 -1.02 -11.72
CA LEU A 12 10.99 -0.56 -11.48
C LEU A 12 10.92 0.30 -10.22
N ILE A 13 11.57 -0.16 -9.16
CA ILE A 13 11.62 0.61 -7.92
C ILE A 13 12.26 1.96 -8.17
N ASN A 14 13.36 2.00 -8.94
CA ASN A 14 14.02 3.26 -9.25
C ASN A 14 13.11 4.21 -10.01
N ILE A 15 12.33 3.68 -10.95
CA ILE A 15 11.38 4.49 -11.72
C ILE A 15 10.33 5.08 -10.80
N PHE A 16 9.79 4.27 -9.91
CA PHE A 16 8.81 4.77 -8.94
C PHE A 16 9.39 5.89 -8.09
N CYS A 17 10.65 5.74 -7.70
CA CYS A 17 11.28 6.76 -6.89
C CYS A 17 11.51 8.08 -7.63
N LYS A 18 11.60 8.02 -8.94
CA LYS A 18 11.82 9.22 -9.74
C LYS A 18 10.55 10.01 -10.00
N VAL A 19 9.41 9.33 -9.94
CA VAL A 19 8.14 10.00 -10.17
C VAL A 19 7.73 10.71 -8.89
N ASN A 20 7.65 12.03 -8.96
CA ASN A 20 7.32 12.83 -7.78
C ASN A 20 6.11 13.74 -8.00
N CYS A 21 5.34 13.46 -9.03
CA CYS A 21 4.16 14.22 -9.36
C CYS A 21 2.95 13.28 -9.32
N GLU A 22 1.90 13.72 -8.66
CA GLU A 22 0.71 12.87 -8.48
C GLU A 22 0.10 12.46 -9.81
N SER A 23 -0.01 13.38 -10.75
CA SER A 23 -0.62 13.08 -12.03
C SER A 23 0.22 12.08 -12.83
N GLU A 24 1.53 12.20 -12.75
CA GLU A 24 2.42 11.25 -13.42
C GLU A 24 2.33 9.87 -12.78
N MET A 25 2.24 9.83 -11.46
CA MET A 25 2.14 8.56 -10.76
C MET A 25 0.84 7.85 -11.11
N LYS A 26 -0.26 8.59 -11.19
CA LYS A 26 -1.54 8.01 -11.60
C LYS A 26 -1.45 7.43 -13.00
N LYS A 27 -0.81 8.16 -13.89
CA LYS A 27 -0.66 7.70 -15.26
C LYS A 27 0.22 6.46 -15.33
N LEU A 28 1.29 6.45 -14.53
CA LEU A 28 2.16 5.28 -14.46
C LEU A 28 1.39 4.05 -13.98
N PHE A 29 0.57 4.23 -12.97
CA PHE A 29 -0.26 3.12 -12.47
C PHE A 29 -1.20 2.62 -13.55
N ASP A 30 -1.86 3.54 -14.26
CA ASP A 30 -2.80 3.16 -15.30
C ASP A 30 -2.15 2.40 -16.44
N GLU A 31 -0.92 2.73 -16.74
CA GLU A 31 -0.20 2.08 -17.83
C GLU A 31 0.47 0.78 -17.41
N LEU A 32 0.91 0.72 -16.17
CA LEU A 32 1.68 -0.43 -15.70
C LEU A 32 0.81 -1.56 -15.15
N PHE A 33 -0.28 -1.21 -14.50
CA PHE A 33 -1.15 -2.17 -13.83
C PHE A 33 -2.48 -2.33 -14.55
N THR A 34 -3.05 -3.53 -14.44
CA THR A 34 -4.42 -3.74 -14.91
C THR A 34 -5.40 -3.13 -13.92
N ASP A 35 -6.64 -2.95 -14.37
CA ASP A 35 -7.68 -2.42 -13.49
C ASP A 35 -7.88 -3.31 -12.26
N ALA A 36 -7.81 -4.62 -12.46
CA ALA A 36 -7.98 -5.56 -11.34
C ALA A 36 -6.85 -5.40 -10.33
N GLU A 37 -5.63 -5.21 -10.82
CA GLU A 37 -4.48 -5.03 -9.93
C GLU A 37 -4.59 -3.73 -9.16
N ILE A 38 -5.06 -2.67 -9.80
CA ILE A 38 -5.23 -1.39 -9.12
C ILE A 38 -6.31 -1.50 -8.06
N LYS A 39 -7.41 -2.19 -8.35
CA LYS A 39 -8.46 -2.40 -7.36
C LYS A 39 -7.94 -3.16 -6.14
N ASP A 40 -7.09 -4.15 -6.38
CA ASP A 40 -6.49 -4.92 -5.29
C ASP A 40 -5.63 -4.04 -4.39
N ILE A 41 -4.81 -3.20 -5.00
CA ILE A 41 -3.93 -2.31 -4.24
C ILE A 41 -4.75 -1.31 -3.43
N ILE A 42 -5.77 -0.76 -4.04
CA ILE A 42 -6.65 0.19 -3.36
C ILE A 42 -7.33 -0.48 -2.17
N LEU A 43 -7.79 -1.71 -2.36
CA LEU A 43 -8.42 -2.45 -1.27
C LEU A 43 -7.46 -2.68 -0.12
N ARG A 44 -6.23 -3.07 -0.44
CA ARG A 44 -5.21 -3.28 0.60
C ARG A 44 -4.97 -2.01 1.40
N TRP A 45 -4.90 -0.90 0.73
CA TRP A 45 -4.72 0.38 1.41
C TRP A 45 -5.91 0.68 2.33
N ALA A 46 -7.12 0.45 1.83
CA ALA A 46 -8.33 0.66 2.63
C ALA A 46 -8.34 -0.22 3.87
N LEU A 47 -7.84 -1.46 3.75
CA LEU A 47 -7.76 -2.36 4.89
C LEU A 47 -6.82 -1.82 5.96
N PHE A 48 -5.68 -1.30 5.56
CA PHE A 48 -4.76 -0.71 6.52
C PHE A 48 -5.40 0.46 7.25
N LYS A 49 -6.10 1.31 6.51
CA LYS A 49 -6.79 2.45 7.12
C LYS A 49 -7.84 2.01 8.13
N ASP A 50 -8.62 1.01 7.78
CA ASP A 50 -9.65 0.51 8.67
C ASP A 50 -9.06 -0.10 9.94
N LEU A 51 -7.98 -0.87 9.79
CA LEU A 51 -7.31 -1.45 10.93
C LEU A 51 -6.73 -0.37 11.83
N LYS A 52 -6.15 0.64 11.24
CA LYS A 52 -5.57 1.74 12.00
C LYS A 52 -6.62 2.55 12.75
N SER A 53 -7.82 2.63 12.18
CA SER A 53 -8.92 3.36 12.81
C SER A 53 -9.57 2.59 13.95
N GLY A 54 -9.18 1.34 14.15
CA GLY A 54 -9.67 0.56 15.27
C GLY A 54 -10.79 -0.41 14.95
N LYS A 55 -11.14 -0.56 13.70
CA LYS A 55 -12.17 -1.54 13.33
C LYS A 55 -11.67 -2.95 13.59
N THR A 56 -12.57 -3.84 13.99
CA THR A 56 -12.21 -5.23 14.20
C THR A 56 -12.03 -5.92 12.86
N GLN A 57 -11.26 -7.02 12.88
CA GLN A 57 -11.05 -7.78 11.65
C GLN A 57 -12.36 -8.32 11.09
N ARG A 58 -13.29 -8.69 11.96
CA ARG A 58 -14.59 -9.19 11.51
C ARG A 58 -15.39 -8.11 10.82
N GLU A 59 -15.38 -6.90 11.37
CA GLU A 59 -16.07 -5.77 10.75
C GLU A 59 -15.51 -5.49 9.36
N ILE A 60 -14.20 -5.51 9.25
CA ILE A 60 -13.54 -5.23 7.99
C ILE A 60 -13.85 -6.31 6.96
N ALA A 61 -13.81 -7.58 7.39
CA ALA A 61 -14.13 -8.69 6.50
C ALA A 61 -15.54 -8.56 5.94
N LYS A 62 -16.47 -8.18 6.80
CA LYS A 62 -17.86 -8.01 6.40
C LYS A 62 -18.04 -6.82 5.48
N LEU A 63 -17.39 -5.73 5.81
CA LEU A 63 -17.50 -4.48 5.04
C LEU A 63 -16.99 -4.65 3.62
N HIS A 64 -15.85 -5.30 3.47
CA HIS A 64 -15.21 -5.45 2.17
C HIS A 64 -15.47 -6.80 1.51
N LYS A 65 -16.18 -7.69 2.20
CA LYS A 65 -16.51 -9.03 1.69
C LYS A 65 -15.28 -9.82 1.29
N ILE A 66 -14.28 -9.84 2.18
CA ILE A 66 -13.04 -10.55 1.94
C ILE A 66 -12.72 -11.51 3.07
N SER A 67 -11.76 -12.38 2.85
CA SER A 67 -11.37 -13.37 3.85
C SER A 67 -10.58 -12.74 4.99
N LEU A 68 -10.67 -13.37 6.15
CA LEU A 68 -9.92 -12.91 7.32
C LEU A 68 -8.42 -13.05 7.11
N CYS A 69 -7.99 -13.97 6.25
CA CYS A 69 -6.56 -14.17 6.01
C CYS A 69 -5.88 -12.92 5.49
N LYS A 70 -6.54 -12.22 4.57
CA LYS A 70 -5.97 -10.99 4.02
C LYS A 70 -5.85 -9.91 5.10
N ILE A 71 -6.83 -9.85 5.97
CA ILE A 71 -6.86 -8.85 7.03
C ILE A 71 -5.82 -9.15 8.09
N THR A 72 -5.66 -10.43 8.43
CA THR A 72 -4.67 -10.84 9.42
C THR A 72 -3.26 -10.43 9.00
N ARG A 73 -2.96 -10.58 7.71
CA ARG A 73 -1.64 -10.16 7.21
C ARG A 73 -1.43 -8.67 7.43
N GLY A 74 -2.45 -7.86 7.10
CA GLY A 74 -2.35 -6.42 7.29
C GLY A 74 -2.20 -6.05 8.76
N SER A 75 -2.92 -6.75 9.63
CA SER A 75 -2.83 -6.51 11.06
C SER A 75 -1.42 -6.77 11.58
N LYS A 76 -0.80 -7.84 11.11
CA LYS A 76 0.56 -8.15 11.52
C LYS A 76 1.54 -7.07 11.09
N LEU A 77 1.37 -6.55 9.87
CA LEU A 77 2.24 -5.49 9.39
C LEU A 77 2.12 -4.23 10.23
N LEU A 78 0.91 -3.89 10.64
CA LEU A 78 0.71 -2.69 11.46
C LEU A 78 1.27 -2.82 12.87
N LYS A 79 1.48 -4.05 13.34
CA LYS A 79 2.09 -4.28 14.65
C LYS A 79 3.60 -4.32 14.58
N ASP A 80 4.15 -4.42 13.40
CA ASP A 80 5.60 -4.50 13.22
C ASP A 80 6.18 -3.10 13.23
N LYS A 81 7.07 -2.84 14.17
CA LYS A 81 7.69 -1.52 14.33
C LYS A 81 8.53 -1.13 13.13
N ASN A 82 9.00 -2.11 12.38
CA ASN A 82 9.85 -1.86 11.21
C ASN A 82 9.05 -1.73 9.92
N SER A 83 7.73 -1.85 9.99
CA SER A 83 6.89 -1.78 8.80
C SER A 83 6.84 -0.36 8.27
N ILE A 84 7.12 -0.19 6.98
CA ILE A 84 7.01 1.11 6.34
C ILE A 84 5.56 1.59 6.31
N ILE A 85 4.62 0.66 6.19
CA ILE A 85 3.19 1.01 6.21
C ILE A 85 2.84 1.67 7.53
N ASN A 86 3.33 1.08 8.64
CA ASN A 86 3.08 1.63 9.95
C ASN A 86 3.66 3.04 10.08
N HIS A 87 4.88 3.22 9.62
CA HIS A 87 5.53 4.53 9.64
C HIS A 87 4.77 5.57 8.83
N LEU A 88 4.28 5.18 7.68
CA LEU A 88 3.54 6.09 6.83
C LEU A 88 2.26 6.58 7.49
N PHE A 89 1.57 5.69 8.20
CA PHE A 89 0.36 6.09 8.91
C PHE A 89 0.65 7.00 10.09
N GLU A 90 1.76 6.76 10.79
CA GLU A 90 2.08 7.54 11.96
C GLU A 90 2.60 8.93 11.61
N ASN A 91 3.35 9.03 10.52
CA ASN A 91 4.04 10.26 10.18
C ASN A 91 3.63 10.83 8.84
N GLY A 92 3.50 9.96 7.88
CA GLY A 92 3.44 10.37 6.49
C GLY A 92 2.08 10.77 5.98
N ALA A 93 1.03 10.28 6.60
CA ALA A 93 -0.31 10.58 6.12
C ALA A 93 -0.58 12.08 6.12
N HIS A 94 0.04 12.78 7.04
CA HIS A 94 -0.12 14.21 7.17
C HIS A 94 1.09 14.98 6.71
N ASP A 95 2.09 14.30 6.27
CA ASP A 95 3.37 14.94 5.96
C ASP A 95 3.35 15.46 4.54
N GLU A 96 3.12 16.73 4.43
CA GLU A 96 3.08 17.38 3.14
C GLU A 96 4.40 17.32 2.41
N ARG A 97 5.49 17.14 3.12
CA ARG A 97 6.79 17.06 2.50
C ARG A 97 6.89 15.85 1.59
N CYS A 98 6.24 14.76 1.96
CA CYS A 98 6.21 13.58 1.13
C CYS A 98 5.52 13.85 -0.18
N ILE A 99 4.51 14.68 -0.15
CA ILE A 99 3.74 15.00 -1.34
C ILE A 99 4.52 15.93 -2.24
N LYS A 100 5.23 16.86 -1.64
CA LYS A 100 6.00 17.84 -2.41
C LYS A 100 7.25 17.26 -3.04
N SER A 101 7.81 16.30 -2.39
CA SER A 101 9.04 15.68 -2.88
C SER A 101 8.88 14.88 -4.15
#